data_9b9cadd40f6033ad28609c10666305c5
#
_entry.id   9b9cadd40f6033ad28609c10666305c5
#
_cell.length_a   1.000
_cell.length_b   1.000
_cell.length_c   1.000
_cell.angle_alpha   90.00
_cell.angle_beta   90.00
_cell.angle_gamma   90.00
#
_symmetry.space_group_name_H-M   'P 1'
#
loop_
_entity.id
_entity.type
_entity.pdbx_description
1 polymer ?
#
loop_
_entity_poly.entity_id
_entity_poly.type
_entity_poly.pdbx_seq_one_letter_code
_entity_poly.pdbx_strand_id
1 'polypeptide(L)'
;MQRNGYPIGTIFGYVEDGFYDNLAEVMASPDPSVRAKGKSMIGEIKYRNFDDDPAITNADRVVIGDTNPDYVYGITNNFRWKNFTLSFFLQGSQGNDIFNGNLMEVKMGNTANIPVDAYNTRWTEANRASAKWPKAVNSYERTMLISNRYVEDGSYLKLKNLSIGYTSVSYTHLTL
;
A
#
# COMPACT_ATOMS: atom_id res chain seq x y z
N MET A 1 6.48 12.16 -8.27
CA MET A 1 6.87 13.58 -8.54
C MET A 1 7.98 13.92 -7.56
N GLN A 2 9.16 14.28 -8.03
CA GLN A 2 10.27 14.67 -7.15
C GLN A 2 10.07 16.14 -6.69
N ARG A 3 10.33 16.39 -5.41
CA ARG A 3 10.39 17.75 -4.85
C ARG A 3 11.80 18.02 -4.31
N ASN A 4 12.32 19.21 -4.51
CA ASN A 4 13.61 19.63 -3.96
C ASN A 4 13.60 19.54 -2.44
N GLY A 5 14.69 18.99 -1.86
CA GLY A 5 14.82 18.82 -0.41
C GLY A 5 14.31 17.49 0.13
N TYR A 6 13.81 16.59 -0.72
CA TYR A 6 13.37 15.26 -0.32
C TYR A 6 14.18 14.16 -1.02
N PRO A 7 14.37 12.99 -0.38
CA PRO A 7 15.03 11.86 -0.99
C PRO A 7 14.35 11.39 -2.28
N ILE A 8 15.14 10.81 -3.18
CA ILE A 8 14.59 10.08 -4.33
C ILE A 8 13.83 8.87 -3.79
N GLY A 9 12.61 8.63 -4.26
CA GLY A 9 11.76 7.56 -3.77
C GLY A 9 10.68 8.00 -2.80
N THR A 10 10.71 9.25 -2.32
CA THR A 10 9.61 9.80 -1.50
C THR A 10 8.31 9.85 -2.29
N ILE A 11 7.25 9.29 -1.72
CA ILE A 11 5.91 9.27 -2.31
C ILE A 11 5.12 10.46 -1.78
N PHE A 12 4.65 11.32 -2.69
CA PHE A 12 3.79 12.45 -2.37
C PHE A 12 2.35 12.18 -2.80
N GLY A 13 1.41 12.42 -1.93
CA GLY A 13 0.00 12.23 -2.19
C GLY A 13 -0.88 12.91 -1.16
N TYR A 14 -2.17 12.66 -1.30
CA TYR A 14 -3.19 13.17 -0.39
C TYR A 14 -3.39 12.24 0.79
N VAL A 15 -3.79 12.79 1.92
CA VAL A 15 -4.18 12.03 3.11
C VAL A 15 -5.71 11.95 3.14
N GLU A 16 -6.22 10.73 3.21
CA GLU A 16 -7.65 10.49 3.35
C GLU A 16 -8.12 10.68 4.78
N ASP A 17 -9.31 11.25 4.93
CA ASP A 17 -9.99 11.52 6.21
C ASP A 17 -11.40 10.90 6.24
N GLY A 18 -11.51 9.68 5.70
CA GLY A 18 -12.77 8.92 5.63
C GLY A 18 -13.64 9.27 4.41
N PHE A 19 -14.94 9.11 4.58
CA PHE A 19 -15.94 9.34 3.53
C PHE A 19 -16.92 10.44 3.95
N TYR A 20 -17.56 11.07 2.98
CA TYR A 20 -18.71 11.94 3.27
C TYR A 20 -19.93 11.07 3.57
N ASP A 21 -20.41 11.08 4.80
CA ASP A 21 -21.52 10.21 5.23
C ASP A 21 -22.91 10.76 4.93
N ASN A 22 -23.02 12.07 4.79
CA ASN A 22 -24.31 12.73 4.58
C ASN A 22 -24.16 14.10 3.90
N LEU A 23 -25.30 14.65 3.47
CA LEU A 23 -25.31 15.95 2.79
C LEU A 23 -24.85 17.11 3.71
N ALA A 24 -25.09 17.04 5.00
CA ALA A 24 -24.66 18.08 5.93
C ALA A 24 -23.13 18.19 5.99
N GLU A 25 -22.43 17.07 6.03
CA GLU A 25 -20.97 17.06 5.92
C GLU A 25 -20.45 17.61 4.59
N VAL A 26 -21.09 17.21 3.48
CA VAL A 26 -20.74 17.74 2.15
C VAL A 26 -20.89 19.26 2.11
N MET A 27 -21.98 19.78 2.62
CA MET A 27 -22.25 21.23 2.65
C MET A 27 -21.37 21.98 3.66
N ALA A 28 -20.88 21.31 4.70
CA ALA A 28 -19.93 21.84 5.66
C ALA A 28 -18.46 21.82 5.16
N SER A 29 -18.20 21.14 4.03
CA SER A 29 -16.85 21.08 3.47
C SER A 29 -16.34 22.49 3.16
N PRO A 30 -15.08 22.83 3.47
CA PRO A 30 -14.47 24.08 3.07
C PRO A 30 -14.33 24.17 1.54
N ASP A 31 -14.14 23.05 0.84
CA ASP A 31 -13.95 22.99 -0.60
C ASP A 31 -15.23 23.34 -1.38
N PRO A 32 -15.22 24.47 -2.15
CA PRO A 32 -16.37 24.88 -2.92
C PRO A 32 -16.79 23.86 -4.00
N SER A 33 -15.83 23.12 -4.54
CA SER A 33 -16.09 22.11 -5.57
C SER A 33 -16.87 20.91 -5.02
N VAL A 34 -16.63 20.55 -3.77
CA VAL A 34 -17.37 19.53 -3.04
C VAL A 34 -18.82 19.98 -2.80
N ARG A 35 -19.00 21.20 -2.28
CA ARG A 35 -20.32 21.76 -2.04
C ARG A 35 -21.16 21.84 -3.30
N ALA A 36 -20.53 22.25 -4.43
CA ALA A 36 -21.21 22.36 -5.72
C ALA A 36 -21.73 21.01 -6.24
N LYS A 37 -21.04 19.91 -5.96
CA LYS A 37 -21.45 18.54 -6.33
C LYS A 37 -22.58 17.99 -5.42
N GLY A 38 -22.75 18.53 -4.23
CA GLY A 38 -23.84 18.21 -3.32
C GLY A 38 -23.97 16.71 -3.04
N LYS A 39 -25.18 16.15 -3.19
CA LYS A 39 -25.46 14.74 -2.89
C LYS A 39 -24.58 13.72 -3.62
N SER A 40 -23.99 14.05 -4.75
CA SER A 40 -23.11 13.15 -5.48
C SER A 40 -21.82 12.83 -4.73
N MET A 41 -21.44 13.67 -3.77
CA MET A 41 -20.25 13.46 -2.93
C MET A 41 -20.49 12.51 -1.74
N ILE A 42 -21.73 12.17 -1.41
CA ILE A 42 -22.01 11.22 -0.33
C ILE A 42 -21.41 9.85 -0.69
N GLY A 43 -20.57 9.30 0.19
CA GLY A 43 -19.81 8.06 -0.02
C GLY A 43 -18.51 8.24 -0.81
N GLU A 44 -18.15 9.46 -1.20
CA GLU A 44 -16.85 9.78 -1.79
C GLU A 44 -15.80 10.04 -0.71
N ILE A 45 -14.51 9.92 -1.09
CA ILE A 45 -13.38 10.11 -0.18
C ILE A 45 -13.26 11.58 0.22
N LYS A 46 -13.10 11.82 1.52
CA LYS A 46 -12.65 13.12 2.06
C LYS A 46 -11.13 13.14 2.05
N TYR A 47 -10.55 14.25 1.59
CA TYR A 47 -9.12 14.49 1.69
C TYR A 47 -8.85 15.61 2.69
N ARG A 48 -7.76 15.46 3.43
CA ARG A 48 -7.31 16.47 4.39
C ARG A 48 -6.72 17.66 3.64
N ASN A 49 -7.14 18.85 4.02
CA ASN A 49 -6.55 20.10 3.60
C ASN A 49 -5.39 20.44 4.56
N PHE A 50 -4.24 20.80 4.01
CA PHE A 50 -3.02 21.11 4.77
C PHE A 50 -2.58 22.56 4.67
N ASP A 51 -3.27 23.38 3.90
CA ASP A 51 -3.01 24.80 3.74
C ASP A 51 -4.26 25.64 4.05
N ASP A 52 -4.16 26.95 3.87
CA ASP A 52 -5.25 27.89 4.13
C ASP A 52 -6.23 28.05 2.94
N ASP A 53 -5.93 27.43 1.81
CA ASP A 53 -6.85 27.39 0.65
C ASP A 53 -8.00 26.42 0.95
N PRO A 54 -9.28 26.83 0.80
CA PRO A 54 -10.39 25.92 1.06
C PRO A 54 -10.50 24.75 0.07
N ALA A 55 -9.87 24.83 -1.10
CA ALA A 55 -9.92 23.78 -2.11
C ALA A 55 -8.80 22.74 -1.95
N ILE A 56 -9.09 21.47 -2.24
CA ILE A 56 -8.06 20.45 -2.29
C ILE A 56 -7.26 20.59 -3.58
N THR A 57 -6.00 20.98 -3.44
CA THR A 57 -5.08 21.31 -4.54
C THR A 57 -3.79 20.48 -4.49
N ASN A 58 -2.87 20.75 -5.40
CA ASN A 58 -1.54 20.11 -5.37
C ASN A 58 -0.68 20.54 -4.16
N ALA A 59 -1.04 21.63 -3.49
CA ALA A 59 -0.36 22.12 -2.29
C ALA A 59 -0.62 21.19 -1.10
N ASP A 60 -1.78 20.55 -1.05
CA ASP A 60 -2.18 19.60 0.00
C ASP A 60 -1.46 18.24 -0.07
N ARG A 61 -0.62 18.02 -1.09
CA ARG A 61 0.17 16.80 -1.17
C ARG A 61 1.31 16.82 -0.17
N VAL A 62 1.30 15.87 0.73
CA VAL A 62 2.34 15.66 1.73
C VAL A 62 3.08 14.34 1.45
N VAL A 63 4.13 14.09 2.20
CA VAL A 63 4.81 12.78 2.17
C VAL A 63 3.87 11.74 2.77
N ILE A 64 3.53 10.73 1.97
CA ILE A 64 2.66 9.61 2.37
C ILE A 64 3.39 8.27 2.42
N GLY A 65 4.66 8.23 2.03
CA GLY A 65 5.53 7.05 2.11
C GLY A 65 6.91 7.31 1.54
N ASP A 66 7.82 6.37 1.79
CA ASP A 66 9.18 6.36 1.27
C ASP A 66 9.52 4.96 0.75
N THR A 67 9.97 4.86 -0.49
CA THR A 67 10.38 3.58 -1.08
C THR A 67 11.78 3.13 -0.64
N ASN A 68 12.54 4.01 0.03
CA ASN A 68 13.86 3.66 0.54
C ASN A 68 13.72 2.91 1.86
N PRO A 69 14.36 1.75 1.99
CA PRO A 69 14.36 1.04 3.26
C PRO A 69 15.24 1.74 4.30
N ASP A 70 14.82 1.69 5.56
CA ASP A 70 15.65 2.10 6.69
C ASP A 70 16.90 1.24 6.79
N TYR A 71 16.74 -0.07 6.56
CA TYR A 71 17.86 -1.01 6.50
C TYR A 71 17.54 -2.26 5.67
N VAL A 72 18.59 -2.82 5.09
CA VAL A 72 18.56 -4.12 4.42
C VAL A 72 19.51 -5.05 5.17
N TYR A 73 19.10 -6.29 5.38
CA TYR A 73 19.88 -7.26 6.13
C TYR A 73 19.92 -8.63 5.45
N GLY A 74 21.00 -9.35 5.73
CA GLY A 74 21.19 -10.71 5.26
C GLY A 74 21.86 -11.57 6.33
N ILE A 75 21.32 -12.75 6.57
CA ILE A 75 21.83 -13.72 7.54
C ILE A 75 22.14 -15.03 6.82
N THR A 76 23.41 -15.37 6.78
CA THR A 76 23.88 -16.67 6.27
C THR A 76 24.27 -17.55 7.44
N ASN A 77 23.77 -18.75 7.46
CA ASN A 77 24.12 -19.74 8.47
C ASN A 77 24.50 -21.06 7.81
N ASN A 78 25.60 -21.67 8.29
CA ASN A 78 26.09 -22.95 7.83
C ASN A 78 26.32 -23.83 9.06
N PHE A 79 25.59 -24.93 9.15
CA PHE A 79 25.72 -25.93 10.19
C PHE A 79 26.29 -27.22 9.60
N ARG A 80 27.22 -27.80 10.31
CA ARG A 80 27.73 -29.14 10.03
C ARG A 80 27.69 -29.97 11.30
N TRP A 81 27.02 -31.11 11.21
CA TRP A 81 26.98 -32.09 12.30
C TRP A 81 27.18 -33.49 11.76
N LYS A 82 28.33 -34.08 12.09
CA LYS A 82 28.76 -35.37 11.52
C LYS A 82 28.71 -35.31 9.97
N ASN A 83 27.86 -36.12 9.37
CA ASN A 83 27.67 -36.24 7.93
C ASN A 83 26.58 -35.28 7.37
N PHE A 84 25.89 -34.58 8.24
CA PHE A 84 24.83 -33.63 7.81
C PHE A 84 25.38 -32.24 7.68
N THR A 85 24.97 -31.54 6.61
CA THR A 85 25.18 -30.11 6.40
C THR A 85 23.85 -29.44 6.19
N LEU A 86 23.66 -28.28 6.82
CA LEU A 86 22.51 -27.41 6.64
C LEU A 86 23.05 -26.01 6.37
N SER A 87 22.63 -25.43 5.25
CA SER A 87 22.93 -24.05 4.91
C SER A 87 21.67 -23.32 4.57
N PHE A 88 21.49 -22.11 5.11
CA PHE A 88 20.39 -21.24 4.73
C PHE A 88 20.83 -19.78 4.66
N PHE A 89 20.17 -19.03 3.77
CA PHE A 89 20.33 -17.60 3.64
C PHE A 89 18.97 -16.91 3.73
N LEU A 90 18.85 -16.03 4.73
CA LEU A 90 17.73 -15.13 4.91
C LEU A 90 18.12 -13.72 4.46
N GLN A 91 17.24 -13.06 3.74
CA GLN A 91 17.39 -11.66 3.33
C GLN A 91 16.10 -10.91 3.64
N GLY A 92 16.24 -9.70 4.16
CA GLY A 92 15.11 -8.84 4.43
C GLY A 92 15.40 -7.38 4.14
N SER A 93 14.33 -6.63 4.01
CA SER A 93 14.27 -5.17 3.93
C SER A 93 13.22 -4.67 4.90
N GLN A 94 13.46 -3.56 5.54
CA GLN A 94 12.55 -3.00 6.54
C GLN A 94 12.41 -1.50 6.35
N GLY A 95 11.18 -1.00 6.55
CA GLY A 95 10.85 0.42 6.59
C GLY A 95 10.61 1.05 5.21
N ASN A 96 10.61 0.27 4.13
CA ASN A 96 10.26 0.78 2.80
C ASN A 96 8.76 0.63 2.53
N ASP A 97 8.19 1.63 1.86
CA ASP A 97 6.82 1.61 1.38
C ASP A 97 6.74 1.26 -0.11
N ILE A 98 5.61 0.69 -0.52
CA ILE A 98 5.30 0.38 -1.91
C ILE A 98 4.02 1.08 -2.31
N PHE A 99 4.04 1.80 -3.44
CA PHE A 99 2.83 2.31 -4.06
C PHE A 99 2.16 1.22 -4.90
N ASN A 100 0.98 0.76 -4.47
CA ASN A 100 0.20 -0.27 -5.16
C ASN A 100 -0.73 0.34 -6.22
N GLY A 101 -0.19 0.63 -7.41
CA GLY A 101 -0.96 1.15 -8.54
C GLY A 101 -2.05 0.20 -9.04
N ASN A 102 -1.86 -1.12 -8.90
CA ASN A 102 -2.88 -2.10 -9.27
C ASN A 102 -4.13 -1.99 -8.39
N LEU A 103 -3.93 -1.70 -7.10
CA LEU A 103 -5.03 -1.50 -6.17
C LEU A 103 -5.89 -0.30 -6.57
N MET A 104 -5.25 0.75 -7.09
CA MET A 104 -5.92 1.94 -7.58
C MET A 104 -6.80 1.63 -8.80
N GLU A 105 -6.31 0.86 -9.78
CA GLU A 105 -7.07 0.52 -10.98
C GLU A 105 -8.18 -0.51 -10.74
N VAL A 106 -7.86 -1.59 -10.04
CA VAL A 106 -8.77 -2.74 -9.90
C VAL A 106 -9.95 -2.45 -8.99
N LYS A 107 -9.77 -1.62 -7.96
CA LYS A 107 -10.83 -1.39 -6.95
C LYS A 107 -11.71 -0.16 -7.21
N MET A 108 -11.48 0.56 -8.29
CA MET A 108 -12.24 1.76 -8.65
C MET A 108 -13.49 1.51 -9.51
N GLY A 109 -13.59 0.38 -10.17
CA GLY A 109 -14.82 -0.12 -10.79
C GLY A 109 -15.41 0.69 -11.95
N ASN A 110 -14.62 1.51 -12.64
CA ASN A 110 -15.17 2.37 -13.69
C ASN A 110 -15.50 1.62 -15.00
N THR A 111 -14.58 0.82 -15.47
CA THR A 111 -14.75 0.06 -16.73
C THR A 111 -14.42 -1.41 -16.57
N ALA A 112 -14.00 -1.82 -15.41
CA ALA A 112 -13.60 -3.19 -15.09
C ALA A 112 -14.42 -3.75 -13.93
N ASN A 113 -14.41 -5.07 -13.79
CA ASN A 113 -15.01 -5.74 -12.65
C ASN A 113 -14.22 -5.42 -11.39
N ILE A 114 -14.92 -5.07 -10.32
CA ILE A 114 -14.31 -4.88 -9.01
C ILE A 114 -14.22 -6.22 -8.26
N PRO A 115 -13.19 -6.43 -7.44
CA PRO A 115 -13.10 -7.61 -6.57
C PRO A 115 -14.27 -7.70 -5.59
N VAL A 116 -14.63 -8.92 -5.22
CA VAL A 116 -15.75 -9.19 -4.30
C VAL A 116 -15.53 -8.51 -2.94
N ASP A 117 -14.30 -8.46 -2.44
CA ASP A 117 -13.96 -7.79 -1.20
C ASP A 117 -14.24 -6.28 -1.27
N ALA A 118 -13.88 -5.61 -2.38
CA ALA A 118 -14.18 -4.20 -2.59
C ALA A 118 -15.68 -3.95 -2.72
N TYR A 119 -16.40 -4.83 -3.43
CA TYR A 119 -17.84 -4.76 -3.53
C TYR A 119 -18.53 -4.87 -2.16
N ASN A 120 -18.13 -5.82 -1.33
CA ASN A 120 -18.72 -6.06 -0.02
C ASN A 120 -18.36 -5.00 1.02
N THR A 121 -17.21 -4.35 0.87
CA THR A 121 -16.70 -3.35 1.83
C THR A 121 -16.77 -1.91 1.31
N ARG A 122 -17.42 -1.69 0.15
CA ARG A 122 -17.68 -0.33 -0.35
C ARG A 122 -18.65 0.42 0.55
N TRP A 123 -18.54 1.72 0.52
CA TRP A 123 -19.50 2.58 1.23
C TRP A 123 -20.92 2.37 0.70
N THR A 124 -21.83 2.13 1.62
CA THR A 124 -23.28 2.12 1.43
C THR A 124 -23.90 2.74 2.67
N GLU A 125 -25.13 3.19 2.57
CA GLU A 125 -25.85 3.78 3.71
C GLU A 125 -25.95 2.81 4.92
N ALA A 126 -26.00 1.51 4.63
CA ALA A 126 -26.10 0.47 5.65
C ALA A 126 -24.76 0.14 6.35
N ASN A 127 -23.61 0.32 5.67
CA ASN A 127 -22.30 -0.07 6.20
C ASN A 127 -21.31 1.10 6.36
N ARG A 128 -21.77 2.34 6.27
CA ARG A 128 -20.92 3.53 6.29
C ARG A 128 -19.83 3.54 7.38
N ALA A 129 -20.17 3.06 8.58
CA ALA A 129 -19.21 3.03 9.70
C ALA A 129 -18.07 2.01 9.54
N SER A 130 -18.23 0.99 8.70
CA SER A 130 -17.25 -0.07 8.44
C SER A 130 -16.73 -0.10 6.99
N ALA A 131 -17.15 0.87 6.19
CA ALA A 131 -16.74 0.95 4.79
C ALA A 131 -15.22 1.14 4.66
N LYS A 132 -14.61 0.36 3.79
CA LYS A 132 -13.19 0.45 3.45
C LYS A 132 -12.95 1.12 2.09
N TRP A 133 -13.96 1.08 1.21
CA TRP A 133 -13.90 1.60 -0.14
C TRP A 133 -15.01 2.63 -0.36
N PRO A 134 -14.78 3.63 -1.20
CA PRO A 134 -15.82 4.60 -1.54
C PRO A 134 -16.99 3.91 -2.22
N LYS A 135 -18.10 4.61 -2.37
CA LYS A 135 -19.22 4.10 -3.16
C LYS A 135 -18.79 3.85 -4.61
N ALA A 136 -19.40 2.87 -5.25
CA ALA A 136 -19.20 2.63 -6.68
C ALA A 136 -19.87 3.75 -7.49
N VAL A 137 -19.08 4.43 -8.34
CA VAL A 137 -19.55 5.53 -9.21
C VAL A 137 -18.93 5.40 -10.59
N ASN A 138 -19.59 5.95 -11.60
CA ASN A 138 -19.11 6.00 -12.98
C ASN A 138 -18.14 7.15 -13.25
N SER A 139 -17.62 7.82 -12.23
CA SER A 139 -16.73 8.97 -12.34
C SER A 139 -15.54 8.85 -11.40
N TYR A 140 -14.35 9.15 -11.93
CA TYR A 140 -13.07 8.98 -11.20
C TYR A 140 -12.56 10.23 -10.49
N GLU A 141 -13.29 11.31 -10.48
CA GLU A 141 -12.72 12.61 -10.18
C GLU A 141 -11.99 12.73 -8.85
N ARG A 142 -12.34 11.93 -7.84
CA ARG A 142 -11.68 11.96 -6.54
C ARG A 142 -11.05 10.65 -6.10
N THR A 143 -11.58 9.54 -6.55
CA THR A 143 -11.10 8.22 -6.16
C THR A 143 -9.75 7.86 -6.77
N MET A 144 -9.36 8.54 -7.87
CA MET A 144 -8.08 8.31 -8.55
C MET A 144 -6.94 9.26 -8.09
N LEU A 145 -7.12 10.03 -7.04
CA LEU A 145 -6.02 10.80 -6.50
C LEU A 145 -5.04 9.87 -5.77
N ILE A 146 -3.75 10.07 -6.02
CA ILE A 146 -2.69 9.37 -5.29
C ILE A 146 -2.81 9.71 -3.81
N SER A 147 -3.13 8.72 -2.98
CA SER A 147 -3.36 8.90 -1.56
C SER A 147 -2.69 7.81 -0.73
N ASN A 148 -2.66 8.01 0.57
CA ASN A 148 -2.13 7.03 1.53
C ASN A 148 -2.84 5.67 1.47
N ARG A 149 -4.03 5.58 0.88
CA ARG A 149 -4.76 4.33 0.64
C ARG A 149 -3.99 3.31 -0.20
N TYR A 150 -3.18 3.79 -1.12
CA TYR A 150 -2.45 2.98 -2.09
C TYR A 150 -1.00 2.73 -1.69
N VAL A 151 -0.62 3.16 -0.49
CA VAL A 151 0.70 2.93 0.07
C VAL A 151 0.63 1.76 1.04
N GLU A 152 1.44 0.76 0.79
CA GLU A 152 1.52 -0.47 1.57
C GLU A 152 2.93 -0.64 2.14
N ASP A 153 3.05 -1.30 3.30
CA ASP A 153 4.35 -1.69 3.85
C ASP A 153 5.03 -2.69 2.92
N GLY A 154 6.18 -2.31 2.42
CA GLY A 154 7.04 -3.12 1.55
C GLY A 154 8.08 -3.93 2.30
N SER A 155 8.08 -3.92 3.62
CA SER A 155 9.01 -4.69 4.45
C SER A 155 8.85 -6.19 4.23
N TYR A 156 9.95 -6.91 4.15
CA TYR A 156 9.89 -8.35 3.96
C TYR A 156 11.06 -9.09 4.61
N LEU A 157 10.83 -10.36 4.92
CA LEU A 157 11.84 -11.36 5.23
C LEU A 157 11.66 -12.57 4.32
N LYS A 158 12.71 -12.94 3.60
CA LYS A 158 12.67 -14.02 2.60
C LYS A 158 13.78 -15.04 2.84
N LEU A 159 13.41 -16.31 2.83
CA LEU A 159 14.36 -17.40 2.72
C LEU A 159 14.81 -17.52 1.25
N LYS A 160 16.04 -17.10 0.97
CA LYS A 160 16.60 -17.07 -0.39
C LYS A 160 17.20 -18.38 -0.81
N ASN A 161 17.83 -19.06 0.14
CA ASN A 161 18.48 -20.35 -0.09
C ASN A 161 18.28 -21.26 1.12
N LEU A 162 18.03 -22.54 0.86
CA LEU A 162 18.03 -23.62 1.84
C LEU A 162 18.69 -24.82 1.18
N SER A 163 19.77 -25.32 1.78
CA SER A 163 20.48 -26.52 1.32
C SER A 163 20.65 -27.47 2.49
N ILE A 164 20.27 -28.72 2.26
CA ILE A 164 20.47 -29.83 3.20
C ILE A 164 21.29 -30.88 2.48
N GLY A 165 22.42 -31.25 3.05
CA GLY A 165 23.33 -32.25 2.50
C GLY A 165 23.60 -33.39 3.47
N TYR A 166 23.77 -34.55 2.93
CA TYR A 166 24.26 -35.73 3.68
C TYR A 166 25.40 -36.36 2.93
N THR A 167 26.57 -36.49 3.57
CA THR A 167 27.76 -37.15 3.02
C THR A 167 27.80 -38.60 3.48
N SER A 168 27.50 -39.53 2.57
CA SER A 168 27.71 -40.95 2.82
C SER A 168 29.16 -41.27 2.56
N VAL A 169 29.87 -41.78 3.59
CA VAL A 169 31.25 -42.24 3.44
C VAL A 169 31.22 -43.71 3.04
N SER A 170 31.52 -43.99 1.79
CA SER A 170 31.79 -45.35 1.32
C SER A 170 33.29 -45.61 1.36
N TYR A 171 33.75 -46.44 2.29
CA TYR A 171 35.14 -46.92 2.27
C TYR A 171 35.21 -48.10 1.30
N THR A 172 35.71 -47.85 0.10
CA THR A 172 36.23 -48.96 -0.73
C THR A 172 37.64 -49.30 -0.25
N HIS A 173 37.78 -50.32 0.55
CA HIS A 173 39.07 -50.96 0.78
C HIS A 173 39.49 -51.68 -0.49
N LEU A 174 40.40 -51.07 -1.26
CA LEU A 174 41.24 -51.79 -2.23
C LEU A 174 42.32 -52.45 -1.42
N THR A 175 42.16 -53.72 -1.12
CA THR A 175 43.28 -54.62 -0.74
C THR A 175 43.98 -55.03 -2.01
N LEU A 176 45.25 -54.57 -2.18
CA LEU A 176 46.22 -55.09 -3.14
C LEU A 176 46.82 -56.38 -2.65
#